data_8d0a889e290ccd4712b27d631e1983ec
#
_entry.id   8d0a889e290ccd4712b27d631e1983ec
#
_cell.length_a   1.000
_cell.length_b   1.000
_cell.length_c   1.000
_cell.angle_alpha   90.00
_cell.angle_beta   90.00
_cell.angle_gamma   90.00
#
_symmetry.space_group_name_H-M   'P 1'
#
loop_
_entity.id
_entity.type
_entity.pdbx_description
1 polymer ?
#
loop_
_entity_poly.entity_id
_entity_poly.type
_entity_poly.pdbx_seq_one_letter_code
_entity_poly.pdbx_strand_id
1 'polypeptide(L)'
;MAKIIYNRLIPLKGFRAMAFVLWIFVRSEVKDFNDTDFRHESIHIRQQKEMFVILFFLWYGIEWIVRLIQYRNSKTAYKNISFEREAYSYQNDLSYLDNRKHYAWIKYLKK
;
A
#
# COMPACT_ATOMS: atom_id res chain seq x y z
N MET A 1 2.25 -13.50 10.13
CA MET A 1 3.03 -13.21 8.93
C MET A 1 2.12 -13.24 7.70
N ALA A 2 2.32 -12.33 6.78
CA ALA A 2 1.48 -12.23 5.59
C ALA A 2 1.77 -13.38 4.62
N LYS A 3 0.73 -13.86 3.96
CA LYS A 3 0.83 -14.94 2.99
C LYS A 3 0.73 -14.35 1.58
N ILE A 4 1.65 -14.76 0.71
CA ILE A 4 1.66 -14.27 -0.68
C ILE A 4 0.82 -15.20 -1.55
N ILE A 5 -0.10 -14.61 -2.33
CA ILE A 5 -0.95 -15.35 -3.25
C ILE A 5 -0.79 -14.77 -4.65
N TYR A 6 -0.33 -15.61 -5.60
CA TYR A 6 -0.21 -15.21 -6.99
C TYR A 6 -1.50 -15.50 -7.72
N ASN A 7 -1.99 -14.55 -8.53
CA ASN A 7 -3.24 -14.72 -9.26
C ASN A 7 -3.35 -13.72 -10.41
N ARG A 8 -4.40 -13.87 -11.23
CA ARG A 8 -4.60 -13.02 -12.41
C ARG A 8 -5.62 -11.90 -12.21
N LEU A 9 -6.32 -11.89 -11.08
CA LEU A 9 -7.46 -11.00 -10.90
C LEU A 9 -7.16 -9.80 -9.99
N ILE A 10 -6.35 -10.00 -8.97
CA ILE A 10 -6.11 -9.00 -7.93
C ILE A 10 -4.62 -8.75 -7.80
N PRO A 11 -4.15 -7.51 -7.79
CA PRO A 11 -4.89 -6.27 -8.01
C PRO A 11 -5.22 -6.05 -9.48
N LEU A 12 -5.80 -4.90 -9.79
CA LEU A 12 -6.13 -4.56 -11.18
C LEU A 12 -4.87 -4.57 -12.05
N LYS A 13 -5.06 -4.88 -13.33
CA LYS A 13 -3.96 -4.91 -14.28
C LYS A 13 -3.25 -3.56 -14.28
N GLY A 14 -1.93 -3.60 -14.27
CA GLY A 14 -1.10 -2.40 -14.18
C GLY A 14 -0.53 -2.15 -12.79
N PHE A 15 -1.02 -2.86 -11.79
CA PHE A 15 -0.46 -2.83 -10.44
C PHE A 15 0.19 -4.18 -10.15
N ARG A 16 1.27 -4.17 -9.36
CA ARG A 16 2.04 -5.39 -9.12
C ARG A 16 1.45 -6.25 -8.02
N ALA A 17 1.03 -5.63 -6.93
CA ALA A 17 0.59 -6.35 -5.75
C ALA A 17 -0.34 -5.49 -4.91
N MET A 18 -1.08 -6.15 -4.01
CA MET A 18 -2.02 -5.48 -3.11
C MET A 18 -2.09 -6.26 -1.81
N ALA A 19 -2.04 -5.54 -0.68
CA ALA A 19 -2.21 -6.14 0.63
C ALA A 19 -3.67 -6.14 1.05
N PHE A 20 -4.11 -7.24 1.68
CA PHE A 20 -5.45 -7.30 2.24
C PHE A 20 -5.42 -8.17 3.50
N VAL A 21 -5.60 -7.56 4.66
CA VAL A 21 -5.62 -8.20 5.99
C VAL A 21 -4.33 -8.98 6.25
N LEU A 22 -4.32 -10.29 5.99
CA LEU A 22 -3.17 -11.17 6.23
C LEU A 22 -2.55 -11.68 4.93
N TRP A 23 -3.07 -11.22 3.78
CA TRP A 23 -2.63 -11.72 2.49
C TRP A 23 -2.02 -10.62 1.64
N ILE A 24 -1.08 -11.00 0.81
CA ILE A 24 -0.53 -10.14 -0.23
C ILE A 24 -0.84 -10.80 -1.56
N PHE A 25 -1.67 -10.15 -2.37
CA PHE A 25 -2.04 -10.65 -3.69
C PHE A 25 -1.08 -10.07 -4.71
N VAL A 26 -0.43 -10.94 -5.49
CA VAL A 26 0.54 -10.56 -6.50
C VAL A 26 0.03 -11.05 -7.85
N ARG A 27 0.09 -10.19 -8.86
CA ARG A 27 -0.34 -10.61 -10.20
C ARG A 27 0.61 -11.67 -10.75
N SER A 28 0.03 -12.65 -11.44
CA SER A 28 0.79 -13.82 -11.94
C SER A 28 1.91 -13.44 -12.90
N GLU A 29 1.78 -12.33 -13.63
CA GLU A 29 2.81 -11.88 -14.57
C GLU A 29 4.03 -11.26 -13.86
N VAL A 30 3.91 -10.94 -12.56
CA VAL A 30 5.02 -10.39 -11.78
C VAL A 30 5.94 -11.53 -11.37
N LYS A 31 7.15 -11.55 -11.89
CA LYS A 31 8.12 -12.62 -11.63
C LYS A 31 9.24 -12.22 -10.68
N ASP A 32 9.33 -10.94 -10.38
CA ASP A 32 10.44 -10.39 -9.58
C ASP A 32 9.99 -9.78 -8.26
N PHE A 33 8.91 -10.31 -7.68
CA PHE A 33 8.45 -9.86 -6.37
C PHE A 33 9.52 -10.18 -5.32
N ASN A 34 10.02 -9.14 -4.64
CA ASN A 34 11.19 -9.27 -3.77
C ASN A 34 10.89 -8.79 -2.35
N ASP A 35 11.92 -8.80 -1.50
CA ASP A 35 11.77 -8.42 -0.09
C ASP A 35 11.34 -6.97 0.09
N THR A 36 11.79 -6.08 -0.79
CA THR A 36 11.35 -4.68 -0.75
C THR A 36 9.85 -4.58 -1.01
N ASP A 37 9.35 -5.31 -2.02
CA ASP A 37 7.93 -5.37 -2.31
C ASP A 37 7.15 -5.94 -1.13
N PHE A 38 7.65 -7.01 -0.53
CA PHE A 38 7.00 -7.63 0.61
C PHE A 38 6.92 -6.66 1.79
N ARG A 39 7.98 -5.92 2.04
CA ARG A 39 8.01 -4.93 3.12
C ARG A 39 7.03 -3.80 2.86
N HIS A 40 6.96 -3.33 1.60
CA HIS A 40 6.00 -2.31 1.19
C HIS A 40 4.57 -2.76 1.52
N GLU A 41 4.21 -3.98 1.11
CA GLU A 41 2.85 -4.49 1.36
C GLU A 41 2.61 -4.75 2.84
N SER A 42 3.64 -5.15 3.58
CA SER A 42 3.52 -5.35 5.02
C SER A 42 3.23 -4.05 5.77
N ILE A 43 3.74 -2.92 5.28
CA ILE A 43 3.40 -1.61 5.84
C ILE A 43 1.90 -1.35 5.65
N HIS A 44 1.36 -1.65 4.48
CA HIS A 44 -0.08 -1.51 4.24
C HIS A 44 -0.91 -2.40 5.16
N ILE A 45 -0.45 -3.62 5.44
CA ILE A 45 -1.15 -4.49 6.38
C ILE A 45 -1.21 -3.84 7.76
N ARG A 46 -0.12 -3.23 8.19
CA ARG A 46 -0.09 -2.52 9.48
C ARG A 46 -1.07 -1.35 9.47
N GLN A 47 -1.10 -0.59 8.38
CA GLN A 47 -2.06 0.51 8.22
C GLN A 47 -3.49 0.01 8.28
N GLN A 48 -3.78 -1.12 7.62
CA GLN A 48 -5.12 -1.71 7.64
C GLN A 48 -5.55 -2.09 9.05
N LYS A 49 -4.65 -2.64 9.84
CA LYS A 49 -4.97 -3.01 11.22
C LYS A 49 -5.31 -1.79 12.07
N GLU A 50 -4.63 -0.68 11.85
CA GLU A 50 -4.91 0.57 12.56
C GLU A 50 -6.30 1.12 12.22
N MET A 51 -6.74 0.93 10.99
CA MET A 51 -7.98 1.51 10.47
C MET A 51 -9.12 0.50 10.38
N PHE A 52 -9.00 -0.64 11.06
CA PHE A 52 -10.01 -1.70 11.05
C PHE A 52 -10.37 -2.17 9.63
N VAL A 53 -9.38 -2.20 8.75
CA VAL A 53 -9.48 -2.68 7.38
C VAL A 53 -10.49 -1.89 6.54
N ILE A 54 -11.77 -1.88 6.92
CA ILE A 54 -12.83 -1.20 6.16
C ILE A 54 -12.56 0.30 6.04
N LEU A 55 -12.21 0.95 7.17
CA LEU A 55 -11.88 2.37 7.17
C LEU A 55 -10.64 2.66 6.34
N PHE A 56 -9.66 1.74 6.34
CA PHE A 56 -8.48 1.88 5.51
C PHE A 56 -8.87 1.97 4.03
N PHE A 57 -9.66 1.04 3.53
CA PHE A 57 -10.03 1.03 2.12
C PHE A 57 -10.93 2.21 1.74
N LEU A 58 -11.83 2.59 2.64
CA LEU A 58 -12.67 3.76 2.40
C LEU A 58 -11.81 5.03 2.29
N TRP A 59 -10.91 5.23 3.24
CA TRP A 59 -10.02 6.39 3.22
C TRP A 59 -9.09 6.37 2.00
N TYR A 60 -8.56 5.20 1.69
CA TYR A 60 -7.69 5.00 0.53
C TYR A 60 -8.40 5.43 -0.75
N GLY A 61 -9.63 4.97 -0.94
CA GLY A 61 -10.43 5.30 -2.13
C GLY A 61 -10.72 6.79 -2.22
N ILE A 62 -11.11 7.41 -1.10
CA ILE A 62 -11.41 8.84 -1.07
C ILE A 62 -10.14 9.63 -1.40
N GLU A 63 -9.04 9.28 -0.79
CA GLU A 63 -7.79 10.00 -1.00
C GLU A 63 -7.30 9.83 -2.44
N TRP A 64 -7.47 8.64 -3.04
CA TRP A 64 -7.11 8.42 -4.43
C TRP A 64 -7.91 9.34 -5.35
N ILE A 65 -9.22 9.48 -5.10
CA ILE A 65 -10.07 10.38 -5.88
C ILE A 65 -9.56 11.81 -5.77
N VAL A 66 -9.27 12.27 -4.56
CA VAL A 66 -8.75 13.63 -4.33
C VAL A 66 -7.45 13.83 -5.11
N ARG A 67 -6.53 12.88 -5.02
CA ARG A 67 -5.24 12.98 -5.70
C ARG A 67 -5.40 12.92 -7.21
N LEU A 68 -6.36 12.10 -7.68
CA LEU A 68 -6.63 12.02 -9.12
C LEU A 68 -7.10 13.35 -9.67
N ILE A 69 -7.95 14.07 -8.92
CA ILE A 69 -8.38 15.41 -9.31
C ILE A 69 -7.20 16.37 -9.34
N GLN A 70 -6.30 16.28 -8.34
CA GLN A 70 -5.11 17.15 -8.27
C GLN A 70 -4.14 16.91 -9.40
N TYR A 71 -3.83 15.66 -9.68
CA TYR A 71 -2.73 15.31 -10.59
C TYR A 71 -3.18 14.91 -11.99
N ARG A 72 -4.44 14.53 -12.14
CA ARG A 72 -5.03 14.09 -13.43
C ARG A 72 -4.24 12.96 -14.09
N ASN A 73 -3.62 12.12 -13.28
CA ASN A 73 -2.86 10.97 -13.74
C ASN A 73 -2.99 9.87 -12.69
N SER A 74 -3.48 8.70 -13.09
CA SER A 74 -3.80 7.61 -12.18
C SER A 74 -2.58 7.13 -11.38
N LYS A 75 -1.46 6.93 -12.03
CA LYS A 75 -0.25 6.45 -11.35
C LYS A 75 0.33 7.49 -10.39
N THR A 76 0.36 8.75 -10.82
CA THR A 76 0.83 9.84 -9.97
C THR A 76 -0.07 10.00 -8.75
N ALA A 77 -1.39 9.95 -8.96
CA ALA A 77 -2.35 10.04 -7.87
C ALA A 77 -2.15 8.91 -6.87
N TYR A 78 -2.02 7.69 -7.35
CA TYR A 78 -1.78 6.51 -6.53
C TYR A 78 -0.54 6.68 -5.63
N LYS A 79 0.57 7.10 -6.20
CA LYS A 79 1.82 7.26 -5.45
C LYS A 79 1.76 8.38 -4.41
N ASN A 80 0.79 9.28 -4.52
CA ASN A 80 0.65 10.40 -3.60
C ASN A 80 -0.41 10.19 -2.51
N ILE A 81 -1.06 9.03 -2.49
CA ILE A 81 -1.91 8.66 -1.36
C ILE A 81 -1.03 8.56 -0.11
N SER A 82 -1.50 9.08 1.02
CA SER A 82 -0.70 9.09 2.25
C SER A 82 -0.18 7.69 2.63
N PHE A 83 -1.03 6.68 2.50
CA PHE A 83 -0.62 5.30 2.79
C PHE A 83 0.52 4.86 1.89
N GLU A 84 0.47 5.22 0.60
CA GLU A 84 1.51 4.85 -0.34
C GLU A 84 2.78 5.65 -0.11
N ARG A 85 2.66 6.94 0.24
CA ARG A 85 3.83 7.75 0.56
C ARG A 85 4.62 7.16 1.73
N GLU A 86 3.91 6.71 2.77
CA GLU A 86 4.59 6.05 3.88
C GLU A 86 5.29 4.78 3.42
N ALA A 87 4.58 3.93 2.69
CA ALA A 87 5.11 2.64 2.27
C ALA A 87 6.34 2.80 1.36
N TYR A 88 6.27 3.70 0.38
CA TYR A 88 7.42 3.95 -0.51
C TYR A 88 8.61 4.55 0.24
N SER A 89 8.36 5.37 1.26
CA SER A 89 9.43 5.99 2.02
C SER A 89 10.24 4.98 2.83
N TYR A 90 9.61 3.90 3.27
CA TYR A 90 10.25 2.97 4.22
C TYR A 90 10.34 1.53 3.72
N GLN A 91 10.01 1.28 2.46
CA GLN A 91 10.05 -0.09 1.95
C GLN A 91 11.45 -0.70 1.94
N ASN A 92 12.49 0.12 2.03
CA ASN A 92 13.87 -0.34 2.08
C ASN A 92 14.45 -0.38 3.50
N ASP A 93 13.67 -0.01 4.50
CA ASP A 93 14.13 0.03 5.89
C ASP A 93 13.76 -1.28 6.59
N LEU A 94 14.76 -2.12 6.84
CA LEU A 94 14.59 -3.45 7.41
C LEU A 94 13.94 -3.44 8.79
N SER A 95 14.14 -2.38 9.56
CA SER A 95 13.65 -2.29 10.93
C SER A 95 12.43 -1.40 11.09
N TYR A 96 11.88 -0.88 9.99
CA TYR A 96 10.83 0.12 10.08
C TYR A 96 9.59 -0.38 10.84
N LEU A 97 9.11 -1.58 10.52
CA LEU A 97 7.90 -2.10 11.15
C LEU A 97 8.08 -2.33 12.66
N ASP A 98 9.30 -2.65 13.09
CA ASP A 98 9.57 -2.84 14.52
C ASP A 98 9.54 -1.51 15.29
N ASN A 99 9.79 -0.40 14.60
CA ASN A 99 9.88 0.92 15.22
C ASN A 99 8.76 1.86 14.81
N ARG A 100 7.87 1.42 13.94
CA ARG A 100 6.81 2.25 13.38
C ARG A 100 5.81 2.68 14.45
N LYS A 101 5.47 3.97 14.47
CA LYS A 101 4.46 4.53 15.36
C LYS A 101 3.07 4.34 14.75
N HIS A 102 2.05 4.20 15.60
CA HIS A 102 0.67 4.13 15.14
C HIS A 102 0.31 5.38 14.34
N TYR A 103 -0.45 5.18 13.27
CA TYR A 103 -0.91 6.28 12.42
C TYR A 103 0.23 7.09 11.79
N ALA A 104 1.37 6.46 11.56
CA ALA A 104 2.52 7.13 10.94
C ALA A 104 2.18 7.73 9.57
N TRP A 105 1.17 7.19 8.88
CA TRP A 105 0.76 7.69 7.56
C TRP A 105 0.17 9.10 7.60
N ILE A 106 -0.34 9.54 8.77
CA ILE A 106 -1.03 10.84 8.88
C ILE A 106 -0.14 12.01 8.45
N LYS A 107 1.14 11.96 8.78
CA LYS A 107 2.06 13.05 8.40
C LYS A 107 2.23 13.19 6.89
N TYR A 108 1.81 12.20 6.12
CA TYR A 108 1.92 12.22 4.66
C TYR A 108 0.66 12.73 3.97
N LEU A 109 -0.35 13.14 4.73
CA LEU A 109 -1.57 13.73 4.15
C LEU A 109 -1.29 15.07 3.48
N LYS A 110 -0.27 15.77 3.91
CA LYS A 110 0.12 17.05 3.30
C LYS A 110 0.60 16.81 1.87
N LYS A 111 0.53 17.86 1.08
CA LYS A 111 0.96 17.78 -0.32
C LYS A 111 2.39 17.31 -0.45
#